data_01bf7482af58740ee067781b46634afb
#
_entry.id   01bf7482af58740ee067781b46634afb
#
_cell.length_a   1.000
_cell.length_b   1.000
_cell.length_c   1.000
_cell.angle_alpha   90.00
_cell.angle_beta   90.00
_cell.angle_gamma   90.00
#
_symmetry.space_group_name_H-M   'P 1'
#
loop_
_entity.id
_entity.type
_entity.pdbx_description
1 polymer ?
#
loop_
_entity_poly.entity_id
_entity_poly.type
_entity_poly.pdbx_seq_one_letter_code
_entity_poly.pdbx_strand_id
1 'polypeptide(L)'
;MRRRDNNQLVNRSLLFGPDGALIANYDKIHMFDADVGDGKSYQESKSFSAGQSPVIAHVDNVPCGLTICYDVRFAHLYRQLALDGAQLFLVPAAFTAISGKAHWHVLLRARAIETGCYVVAPAQSGTHADGRKTYGHSLIINPWGKIIAEAKDGDAIIFATLDLSAT
;
A
#
# COMPACT_ATOMS: atom_id res chain seq x y z
N MET A 1 -0.87 4.02 -14.73
CA MET A 1 0.43 3.33 -14.89
C MET A 1 1.33 4.06 -15.86
N ARG A 2 2.63 4.16 -15.57
CA ARG A 2 3.61 4.91 -16.36
C ARG A 2 4.56 3.95 -17.07
N ARG A 3 4.95 4.28 -18.31
CA ARG A 3 6.02 3.56 -19.01
C ARG A 3 7.38 4.04 -18.51
N ARG A 4 8.33 3.13 -18.38
CA ARG A 4 9.74 3.43 -18.22
C ARG A 4 10.38 3.77 -19.57
N ASP A 5 11.59 4.32 -19.54
CA ASP A 5 12.34 4.71 -20.73
C ASP A 5 12.60 3.53 -21.68
N ASN A 6 12.61 2.30 -21.17
CA ASN A 6 12.71 1.07 -21.95
C ASN A 6 11.37 0.55 -22.49
N ASN A 7 10.31 1.38 -22.51
CA ASN A 7 8.97 1.06 -22.98
C ASN A 7 8.21 -0.01 -22.13
N GLN A 8 8.68 -0.33 -20.93
CA GLN A 8 7.99 -1.25 -20.02
C GLN A 8 6.90 -0.53 -19.23
N LEU A 9 5.83 -1.25 -18.91
CA LEU A 9 4.82 -0.78 -17.97
C LEU A 9 5.25 -1.07 -16.53
N VAL A 10 4.91 -0.18 -15.61
CA VAL A 10 5.13 -0.36 -14.17
C VAL A 10 3.84 -0.03 -13.41
N ASN A 11 3.66 -0.66 -12.26
CA ASN A 11 2.65 -0.24 -11.28
C ASN A 11 3.31 0.80 -10.37
N ARG A 12 2.87 2.06 -10.45
CA ARG A 12 3.57 3.20 -9.84
C ARG A 12 2.66 4.02 -8.94
N SER A 13 3.12 4.26 -7.72
CA SER A 13 2.61 5.28 -6.83
C SER A 13 3.30 6.62 -7.11
N LEU A 14 2.55 7.71 -7.10
CA LEU A 14 3.04 9.07 -7.30
C LEU A 14 2.65 9.90 -6.08
N LEU A 15 3.60 10.61 -5.52
CA LEU A 15 3.38 11.56 -4.43
C LEU A 15 3.56 12.98 -4.96
N PHE A 16 2.52 13.80 -4.83
CA PHE A 16 2.52 15.20 -5.24
C PHE A 16 2.50 16.11 -4.02
N GLY A 17 3.20 17.23 -4.12
CA GLY A 17 3.19 18.30 -3.15
C GLY A 17 1.93 19.17 -3.23
N PRO A 18 1.76 20.12 -2.28
CA PRO A 18 0.63 21.04 -2.27
C PRO A 18 0.61 22.00 -3.47
N ASP A 19 1.74 22.21 -4.11
CA ASP A 19 1.90 22.98 -5.34
C ASP A 19 1.64 22.16 -6.62
N GLY A 20 1.31 20.86 -6.48
CA GLY A 20 1.13 19.93 -7.59
C GLY A 20 2.43 19.40 -8.21
N ALA A 21 3.59 19.75 -7.67
CA ALA A 21 4.87 19.21 -8.11
C ALA A 21 5.02 17.73 -7.68
N LEU A 22 5.63 16.90 -8.52
CA LEU A 22 5.94 15.53 -8.18
C LEU A 22 7.10 15.48 -7.16
N ILE A 23 6.80 15.07 -5.93
CA ILE A 23 7.80 14.89 -4.86
C ILE A 23 8.56 13.58 -5.04
N ALA A 24 7.83 12.49 -5.23
CA ALA A 24 8.43 11.16 -5.34
C ALA A 24 7.55 10.21 -6.17
N ASN A 25 8.17 9.14 -6.63
CA ASN A 25 7.47 8.01 -7.23
C ASN A 25 8.09 6.69 -6.77
N TYR A 26 7.24 5.68 -6.64
CA TYR A 26 7.63 4.32 -6.27
C TYR A 26 7.06 3.33 -7.25
N ASP A 27 7.89 2.47 -7.82
CA ASP A 27 7.46 1.35 -8.64
C ASP A 27 7.34 0.10 -7.76
N LYS A 28 6.17 -0.51 -7.78
CA LYS A 28 5.88 -1.73 -7.03
C LYS A 28 6.96 -2.78 -7.26
N ILE A 29 7.54 -3.30 -6.17
CA ILE A 29 8.63 -4.28 -6.23
C ILE A 29 8.07 -5.69 -6.39
N HIS A 30 7.05 -6.07 -5.59
CA HIS A 30 6.56 -7.44 -5.57
C HIS A 30 5.31 -7.58 -6.43
N MET A 31 5.44 -8.32 -7.53
CA MET A 31 4.34 -8.58 -8.47
C MET A 31 3.35 -9.59 -7.89
N PHE A 32 2.06 -9.35 -8.15
CA PHE A 32 0.99 -10.23 -7.69
C PHE A 32 0.77 -11.36 -8.71
N ASP A 33 1.56 -12.42 -8.56
CA ASP A 33 1.43 -13.67 -9.30
C ASP A 33 0.94 -14.73 -8.32
N ALA A 34 -0.39 -14.95 -8.28
CA ALA A 34 -1.01 -15.80 -7.28
C ALA A 34 -2.33 -16.40 -7.75
N ASP A 35 -2.65 -17.55 -7.22
CA ASP A 35 -4.00 -18.10 -7.18
C ASP A 35 -4.55 -17.89 -5.77
N VAL A 36 -5.70 -17.25 -5.66
CA VAL A 36 -6.34 -16.95 -4.37
C VAL A 36 -7.63 -17.73 -4.16
N GLY A 37 -7.90 -18.72 -5.01
CA GLY A 37 -9.07 -19.57 -4.91
C GLY A 37 -10.38 -18.91 -5.35
N ASP A 38 -10.33 -17.83 -6.12
CA ASP A 38 -11.50 -17.15 -6.71
C ASP A 38 -11.79 -17.58 -8.16
N GLY A 39 -11.11 -18.63 -8.62
CA GLY A 39 -11.21 -19.12 -9.98
C GLY A 39 -10.48 -18.28 -11.03
N LYS A 40 -9.69 -17.29 -10.60
CA LYS A 40 -8.89 -16.43 -11.47
C LYS A 40 -7.40 -16.65 -11.22
N SER A 41 -6.62 -16.65 -12.28
CA SER A 41 -5.16 -16.63 -12.19
C SER A 41 -4.64 -15.21 -12.33
N TYR A 42 -3.93 -14.75 -11.34
CA TYR A 42 -3.30 -13.43 -11.34
C TYR A 42 -1.83 -13.55 -11.74
N GLN A 43 -1.42 -12.82 -12.75
CA GLN A 43 -0.06 -12.85 -13.30
C GLN A 43 0.38 -11.42 -13.66
N GLU A 44 0.56 -10.58 -12.63
CA GLU A 44 0.91 -9.17 -12.80
C GLU A 44 2.25 -9.01 -13.53
N SER A 45 3.21 -9.91 -13.29
CA SER A 45 4.53 -9.90 -13.92
C SER A 45 4.51 -10.06 -15.45
N LYS A 46 3.43 -10.61 -16.01
CA LYS A 46 3.28 -10.69 -17.48
C LYS A 46 3.09 -9.33 -18.14
N SER A 47 2.53 -8.37 -17.42
CA SER A 47 2.17 -7.05 -17.97
C SER A 47 3.03 -5.92 -17.39
N PHE A 48 3.60 -6.11 -16.21
CA PHE A 48 4.31 -5.07 -15.47
C PHE A 48 5.68 -5.54 -15.02
N SER A 49 6.64 -4.64 -15.13
CA SER A 49 7.99 -4.85 -14.60
C SER A 49 8.07 -4.41 -13.15
N ALA A 50 8.76 -5.21 -12.34
CA ALA A 50 9.02 -4.90 -10.94
C ALA A 50 9.90 -3.64 -10.79
N GLY A 51 9.66 -2.88 -9.72
CA GLY A 51 10.57 -1.88 -9.19
C GLY A 51 11.83 -2.53 -8.62
N GLN A 52 12.84 -1.71 -8.33
CA GLN A 52 14.14 -2.20 -7.88
C GLN A 52 14.55 -1.68 -6.50
N SER A 53 13.95 -0.59 -6.05
CA SER A 53 14.39 0.10 -4.84
C SER A 53 13.21 0.53 -3.96
N PRO A 54 13.34 0.41 -2.63
CA PRO A 54 12.43 1.04 -1.69
C PRO A 54 12.53 2.57 -1.85
N VAL A 55 11.48 3.28 -1.49
CA VAL A 55 11.41 4.74 -1.58
C VAL A 55 10.81 5.31 -0.29
N ILE A 56 11.54 6.26 0.31
CA ILE A 56 11.03 7.15 1.36
C ILE A 56 10.87 8.55 0.76
N ALA A 57 9.74 9.16 1.04
CA ALA A 57 9.45 10.55 0.68
C ALA A 57 8.95 11.31 1.92
N HIS A 58 9.11 12.63 1.93
CA HIS A 58 8.69 13.45 3.07
C HIS A 58 7.40 14.20 2.75
N VAL A 59 6.43 14.11 3.66
CA VAL A 59 5.19 14.91 3.67
C VAL A 59 5.22 15.75 4.95
N ASP A 60 5.33 17.05 4.84
CA ASP A 60 5.46 17.97 5.98
C ASP A 60 6.52 17.51 7.00
N ASN A 61 7.70 17.13 6.53
CA ASN A 61 8.81 16.56 7.29
C ASN A 61 8.57 15.15 7.88
N VAL A 62 7.44 14.53 7.63
CA VAL A 62 7.17 13.13 8.02
C VAL A 62 7.74 12.18 6.97
N PRO A 63 8.72 11.32 7.33
CA PRO A 63 9.25 10.34 6.39
C PRO A 63 8.26 9.20 6.15
N CYS A 64 7.79 9.10 4.90
CA CYS A 64 6.78 8.16 4.45
C CYS A 64 7.40 7.09 3.56
N GLY A 65 7.32 5.84 3.95
CA GLY A 65 7.67 4.69 3.10
C GLY A 65 6.55 4.41 2.09
N LEU A 66 6.91 4.40 0.81
CA LEU A 66 5.96 4.13 -0.28
C LEU A 66 5.93 2.64 -0.60
N THR A 67 4.74 2.06 -0.59
CA THR A 67 4.51 0.65 -0.96
C THR A 67 3.23 0.54 -1.79
N ILE A 68 2.96 -0.61 -2.42
CA ILE A 68 1.74 -0.84 -3.18
C ILE A 68 1.20 -2.25 -2.93
N CYS A 69 0.01 -2.36 -2.37
CA CYS A 69 -0.85 -3.55 -2.36
C CYS A 69 -0.12 -4.83 -1.90
N TYR A 70 0.29 -5.70 -2.83
CA TYR A 70 0.93 -6.99 -2.56
C TYR A 70 2.25 -6.88 -1.78
N ASP A 71 2.94 -5.73 -1.84
CA ASP A 71 4.13 -5.44 -1.05
C ASP A 71 3.90 -5.68 0.44
N VAL A 72 2.66 -5.52 0.93
CA VAL A 72 2.31 -5.74 2.35
C VAL A 72 2.66 -7.15 2.85
N ARG A 73 2.78 -8.14 1.97
CA ARG A 73 3.16 -9.51 2.36
C ARG A 73 4.64 -9.67 2.66
N PHE A 74 5.46 -8.73 2.26
CA PHE A 74 6.92 -8.81 2.31
C PHE A 74 7.49 -7.97 3.45
N ALA A 75 7.55 -8.56 4.65
CA ALA A 75 7.98 -7.90 5.88
C ALA A 75 9.35 -7.23 5.77
N HIS A 76 10.28 -7.82 5.00
CA HIS A 76 11.62 -7.28 4.81
C HIS A 76 11.64 -5.90 4.16
N LEU A 77 10.70 -5.61 3.23
CA LEU A 77 10.58 -4.27 2.63
C LEU A 77 10.17 -3.23 3.69
N TYR A 78 9.19 -3.55 4.53
CA TYR A 78 8.72 -2.65 5.58
C TYR A 78 9.79 -2.44 6.65
N ARG A 79 10.49 -3.53 7.03
CA ARG A 79 11.63 -3.44 7.95
C ARG A 79 12.74 -2.54 7.40
N GLN A 80 13.08 -2.68 6.11
CA GLN A 80 14.09 -1.82 5.47
C GLN A 80 13.66 -0.36 5.51
N LEU A 81 12.43 -0.05 5.08
CA LEU A 81 11.89 1.31 5.12
C LEU A 81 11.91 1.90 6.54
N ALA A 82 11.57 1.11 7.57
CA ALA A 82 11.61 1.56 8.96
C ALA A 82 13.05 1.82 9.43
N LEU A 83 14.00 0.95 9.11
CA LEU A 83 15.42 1.13 9.43
C LEU A 83 16.02 2.36 8.73
N ASP A 84 15.52 2.69 7.54
CA ASP A 84 15.89 3.89 6.78
C ASP A 84 15.15 5.16 7.29
N GLY A 85 14.35 5.05 8.36
CA GLY A 85 13.74 6.16 9.09
C GLY A 85 12.29 6.47 8.74
N ALA A 86 11.57 5.61 8.01
CA ALA A 86 10.15 5.82 7.79
C ALA A 86 9.37 5.77 9.11
N GLN A 87 8.44 6.69 9.32
CA GLN A 87 7.49 6.74 10.44
C GLN A 87 6.06 6.39 10.03
N LEU A 88 5.78 6.43 8.73
CA LEU A 88 4.48 6.19 8.14
C LEU A 88 4.64 5.35 6.87
N PHE A 89 3.78 4.35 6.67
CA PHE A 89 3.68 3.62 5.39
C PHE A 89 2.42 4.01 4.64
N LEU A 90 2.57 4.30 3.35
CA LEU A 90 1.47 4.49 2.42
C LEU A 90 1.28 3.21 1.60
N VAL A 91 0.07 2.62 1.67
CA VAL A 91 -0.23 1.29 1.11
C VAL A 91 -1.49 1.34 0.23
N PRO A 92 -1.49 2.08 -0.89
CA PRO A 92 -2.62 2.02 -1.81
C PRO A 92 -2.80 0.60 -2.36
N ALA A 93 -4.05 0.12 -2.44
CA ALA A 93 -4.31 -1.27 -2.76
C ALA A 93 -5.63 -1.50 -3.51
N ALA A 94 -5.66 -2.61 -4.24
CA ALA A 94 -6.85 -3.25 -4.79
C ALA A 94 -6.81 -4.74 -4.42
N PHE A 95 -6.89 -5.05 -3.12
CA PHE A 95 -6.81 -6.42 -2.60
C PHE A 95 -8.03 -7.22 -3.04
N THR A 96 -7.86 -8.47 -3.48
CA THR A 96 -8.99 -9.33 -3.84
C THR A 96 -9.90 -9.57 -2.63
N ALA A 97 -11.20 -9.69 -2.85
CA ALA A 97 -12.16 -9.82 -1.75
C ALA A 97 -11.87 -11.05 -0.86
N ILE A 98 -11.48 -12.19 -1.44
CA ILE A 98 -11.19 -13.42 -0.68
C ILE A 98 -9.95 -13.23 0.19
N SER A 99 -8.81 -12.87 -0.41
CA SER A 99 -7.58 -12.71 0.35
C SER A 99 -7.61 -11.48 1.27
N GLY A 100 -8.36 -10.45 0.90
CA GLY A 100 -8.56 -9.27 1.73
C GLY A 100 -9.27 -9.59 3.03
N LYS A 101 -10.38 -10.33 2.95
CA LYS A 101 -11.14 -10.78 4.12
C LYS A 101 -10.27 -11.58 5.12
N ALA A 102 -9.37 -12.42 4.60
CA ALA A 102 -8.52 -13.24 5.44
C ALA A 102 -7.26 -12.52 5.96
N HIS A 103 -6.67 -11.62 5.17
CA HIS A 103 -5.29 -11.18 5.42
C HIS A 103 -5.11 -9.67 5.58
N TRP A 104 -5.97 -8.82 5.00
CA TRP A 104 -5.74 -7.38 4.89
C TRP A 104 -5.46 -6.70 6.24
N HIS A 105 -6.39 -6.86 7.17
CA HIS A 105 -6.27 -6.29 8.51
C HIS A 105 -5.07 -6.85 9.29
N VAL A 106 -4.89 -8.17 9.22
CA VAL A 106 -3.80 -8.85 9.95
C VAL A 106 -2.44 -8.39 9.46
N LEU A 107 -2.23 -8.34 8.14
CA LEU A 107 -0.96 -7.95 7.57
C LEU A 107 -0.63 -6.48 7.86
N LEU A 108 -1.55 -5.56 7.64
CA LEU A 108 -1.31 -4.14 7.90
C LEU A 108 -1.02 -3.86 9.37
N ARG A 109 -1.75 -4.51 10.28
CA ARG A 109 -1.49 -4.41 11.72
C ARG A 109 -0.13 -4.99 12.09
N ALA A 110 0.25 -6.13 11.49
CA ALA A 110 1.57 -6.71 11.70
C ALA A 110 2.68 -5.75 11.26
N ARG A 111 2.55 -5.08 10.08
CA ARG A 111 3.52 -4.09 9.62
C ARG A 111 3.65 -2.93 10.59
N ALA A 112 2.54 -2.40 11.11
CA ALA A 112 2.57 -1.34 12.11
C ALA A 112 3.27 -1.77 13.40
N ILE A 113 2.95 -2.95 13.94
CA ILE A 113 3.47 -3.46 15.21
C ILE A 113 4.97 -3.74 15.13
N GLU A 114 5.41 -4.47 14.10
CA GLU A 114 6.80 -4.91 13.98
C GLU A 114 7.79 -3.79 13.68
N THR A 115 7.30 -2.67 13.13
CA THR A 115 8.15 -1.53 12.73
C THR A 115 8.00 -0.31 13.63
N GLY A 116 6.96 -0.25 14.46
CA GLY A 116 6.64 0.93 15.25
C GLY A 116 6.12 2.12 14.41
N CYS A 117 5.66 1.87 13.18
CA CYS A 117 5.23 2.92 12.25
C CYS A 117 3.70 2.99 12.12
N TYR A 118 3.20 4.17 11.73
CA TYR A 118 1.81 4.29 11.26
C TYR A 118 1.63 3.64 9.90
N VAL A 119 0.39 3.22 9.61
CA VAL A 119 0.00 2.70 8.29
C VAL A 119 -1.24 3.43 7.80
N VAL A 120 -1.19 3.99 6.59
CA VAL A 120 -2.31 4.58 5.86
C VAL A 120 -2.51 3.77 4.58
N ALA A 121 -3.63 3.06 4.51
CA ALA A 121 -3.88 2.07 3.48
C ALA A 121 -5.21 2.33 2.76
N PRO A 122 -5.24 3.25 1.76
CA PRO A 122 -6.43 3.43 0.92
C PRO A 122 -6.63 2.20 0.03
N ALA A 123 -7.86 1.67 0.01
CA ALA A 123 -8.17 0.43 -0.68
C ALA A 123 -9.41 0.57 -1.56
N GLN A 124 -9.31 0.11 -2.81
CA GLN A 124 -10.45 0.05 -3.72
C GLN A 124 -11.46 -1.00 -3.24
N SER A 125 -12.75 -0.68 -3.33
CA SER A 125 -13.86 -1.56 -2.97
C SER A 125 -14.78 -1.84 -4.16
N GLY A 126 -15.56 -2.91 -4.08
CA GLY A 126 -16.63 -3.20 -5.00
C GLY A 126 -16.30 -4.18 -6.13
N THR A 127 -17.16 -4.19 -7.14
CA THR A 127 -17.02 -5.06 -8.32
C THR A 127 -16.57 -4.23 -9.52
N HIS A 128 -15.47 -4.64 -10.13
CA HIS A 128 -14.86 -3.97 -11.28
C HIS A 128 -15.42 -4.49 -12.61
N ALA A 129 -15.19 -3.76 -13.70
CA ALA A 129 -15.74 -4.07 -15.03
C ALA A 129 -15.35 -5.48 -15.55
N ASP A 130 -14.21 -6.02 -15.13
CA ASP A 130 -13.74 -7.38 -15.43
C ASP A 130 -14.32 -8.47 -14.51
N GLY A 131 -15.28 -8.10 -13.64
CA GLY A 131 -15.90 -8.97 -12.66
C GLY A 131 -15.05 -9.29 -11.44
N ARG A 132 -13.86 -8.70 -11.29
CA ARG A 132 -13.08 -8.82 -10.05
C ARG A 132 -13.80 -8.09 -8.91
N LYS A 133 -13.69 -8.67 -7.72
CA LYS A 133 -14.17 -8.03 -6.49
C LYS A 133 -12.98 -7.66 -5.62
N THR A 134 -12.95 -6.41 -5.16
CA THR A 134 -11.95 -5.94 -4.21
C THR A 134 -12.57 -5.73 -2.83
N TYR A 135 -11.71 -5.90 -1.82
CA TYR A 135 -12.14 -6.00 -0.43
C TYR A 135 -12.51 -4.64 0.18
N GLY A 136 -11.91 -3.55 -0.29
CA GLY A 136 -12.09 -2.24 0.35
C GLY A 136 -11.40 -2.16 1.70
N HIS A 137 -12.11 -1.64 2.70
CA HIS A 137 -11.59 -1.48 4.05
C HIS A 137 -10.32 -0.64 4.08
N SER A 138 -10.40 0.61 3.58
CA SER A 138 -9.31 1.58 3.78
C SER A 138 -9.08 1.76 5.29
N LEU A 139 -7.80 1.74 5.71
CA LEU A 139 -7.43 1.70 7.12
C LEU A 139 -6.39 2.77 7.45
N ILE A 140 -6.51 3.34 8.67
CA ILE A 140 -5.41 4.04 9.34
C ILE A 140 -5.12 3.30 10.65
N ILE A 141 -3.85 2.93 10.85
CA ILE A 141 -3.41 2.07 11.95
C ILE A 141 -2.24 2.76 12.66
N ASN A 142 -2.26 2.77 14.00
CA ASN A 142 -1.17 3.31 14.81
C ASN A 142 -0.05 2.27 15.06
N PRO A 143 1.11 2.67 15.62
CA PRO A 143 2.24 1.77 15.88
C PRO A 143 1.92 0.55 16.77
N TRP A 144 0.89 0.63 17.60
CA TRP A 144 0.42 -0.49 18.42
C TRP A 144 -0.49 -1.48 17.65
N GLY A 145 -0.68 -1.28 16.35
CA GLY A 145 -1.58 -2.09 15.54
C GLY A 145 -3.07 -1.81 15.80
N LYS A 146 -3.41 -0.73 16.52
CA LYS A 146 -4.79 -0.31 16.70
C LYS A 146 -5.28 0.38 15.43
N ILE A 147 -6.41 -0.08 14.90
CA ILE A 147 -7.13 0.61 13.83
C ILE A 147 -7.76 1.87 14.43
N ILE A 148 -7.33 3.04 13.96
CA ILE A 148 -7.82 4.34 14.45
C ILE A 148 -8.83 4.98 13.51
N ALA A 149 -8.87 4.54 12.25
CA ALA A 149 -9.95 4.84 11.32
C ALA A 149 -10.11 3.71 10.31
N GLU A 150 -11.35 3.45 9.90
CA GLU A 150 -11.68 2.43 8.89
C GLU A 150 -12.87 2.89 8.05
N ALA A 151 -12.72 2.80 6.71
CA ALA A 151 -13.84 2.83 5.77
C ALA A 151 -14.29 1.39 5.52
N LYS A 152 -15.58 1.11 5.71
CA LYS A 152 -16.16 -0.21 5.43
C LYS A 152 -16.39 -0.38 3.92
N ASP A 153 -17.60 -0.67 3.52
CA ASP A 153 -17.99 -0.83 2.11
C ASP A 153 -18.30 0.53 1.46
N GLY A 154 -18.02 0.64 0.16
CA GLY A 154 -18.35 1.80 -0.66
C GLY A 154 -17.33 2.93 -0.61
N ASP A 155 -17.70 4.06 -1.23
CA ASP A 155 -16.86 5.25 -1.32
C ASP A 155 -16.89 6.00 0.02
N ALA A 156 -15.71 6.25 0.58
CA ALA A 156 -15.57 6.95 1.85
C ALA A 156 -14.28 7.74 1.95
N ILE A 157 -14.30 8.78 2.80
CA ILE A 157 -13.11 9.49 3.23
C ILE A 157 -12.98 9.26 4.75
N ILE A 158 -11.79 8.86 5.19
CA ILE A 158 -11.48 8.65 6.60
C ILE A 158 -10.37 9.59 7.05
N PHE A 159 -10.41 10.00 8.30
CA PHE A 159 -9.46 10.92 8.91
C PHE A 159 -8.96 10.37 10.24
N ALA A 160 -7.71 10.66 10.57
CA ALA A 160 -7.15 10.43 11.90
C ALA A 160 -6.06 11.47 12.18
N THR A 161 -5.89 11.80 13.45
CA THR A 161 -4.72 12.54 13.93
C THR A 161 -3.63 11.56 14.29
N LEU A 162 -2.41 11.80 13.81
CA LEU A 162 -1.24 10.98 14.08
C LEU A 162 -0.34 11.70 15.11
N ASP A 163 0.01 11.00 16.18
CA ASP A 163 1.01 11.46 17.15
C ASP A 163 2.36 10.85 16.82
N LEU A 164 3.18 11.57 16.09
CA LEU A 164 4.48 11.09 15.62
C LEU A 164 5.55 11.04 16.73
N SER A 165 5.27 11.56 17.92
CA SER A 165 6.15 11.41 19.06
C SER A 165 6.17 9.98 19.60
N ALA A 166 5.22 9.15 19.18
CA ALA A 166 5.08 7.74 19.57
C ALA A 166 5.77 6.74 18.61
N THR A 167 6.49 7.23 17.57
CA THR A 167 7.22 6.41 16.57
C THR A 167 8.71 6.40 16.81
#